data_642029660d85aa96478984e141fa8e14
#
_entry.id   642029660d85aa96478984e141fa8e14
#
_cell.length_a   1.000
_cell.length_b   1.000
_cell.length_c   1.000
_cell.angle_alpha   90.00
_cell.angle_beta   90.00
_cell.angle_gamma   90.00
#
_symmetry.space_group_name_H-M   'P 1'
#
loop_
_entity.id
_entity.type
_entity.pdbx_description
1 polymer ?
#
loop_
_entity_poly.entity_id
_entity_poly.type
_entity_poly.pdbx_seq_one_letter_code
_entity_poly.pdbx_strand_id
1 'polypeptide(L)'
;GVKYYDFDGKETSLLKVLHDNGVNYIRIRIWNDPTNEKGETYGGGANDVAAGLEIAKEAAQYDMKLLLDFHYSDFWADPALQKIPKAWGKDKNDTEKMKQNVYDFTKDTIKKFQEVGADIGMVQVGNEITNGMLDIMPDYSKGETYKDTWGNAKNAKILCGYLKAGIKAVRECTPKALVTLHLESMGYGKCSEIMNAWEQNGVDYDVFGSSFYQFWQGNSSKNALAGLQKIENLAKSRGKMYAVMETSWLNSLKDADGTPNVIGEGH
;
A
#
# COMPACT_ATOMS: atom_id res chain seq x y z
N GLY A 1 -18.50 0.07 -18.18
CA GLY A 1 -17.78 -0.43 -17.00
C GLY A 1 -17.84 -1.95 -16.92
N VAL A 2 -17.01 -2.54 -16.11
CA VAL A 2 -17.03 -3.98 -15.84
C VAL A 2 -18.33 -4.33 -15.13
N LYS A 3 -18.98 -5.43 -15.55
CA LYS A 3 -20.19 -5.96 -14.93
C LYS A 3 -19.81 -7.13 -14.04
N TYR A 4 -20.41 -7.18 -12.86
CA TYR A 4 -20.24 -8.27 -11.92
C TYR A 4 -21.56 -9.03 -11.77
N TYR A 5 -21.46 -10.32 -11.50
CA TYR A 5 -22.60 -11.20 -11.35
C TYR A 5 -22.44 -12.02 -10.07
N ASP A 6 -23.56 -12.29 -9.40
CA ASP A 6 -23.58 -13.25 -8.30
C ASP A 6 -23.51 -14.69 -8.82
N PHE A 7 -23.49 -15.66 -7.92
CA PHE A 7 -23.42 -17.08 -8.28
C PHE A 7 -24.66 -17.62 -9.01
N ASP A 8 -25.76 -16.89 -8.96
CA ASP A 8 -27.00 -17.22 -9.70
C ASP A 8 -27.02 -16.56 -11.09
N GLY A 9 -25.97 -15.82 -11.46
CA GLY A 9 -25.83 -15.13 -12.74
C GLY A 9 -26.60 -13.82 -12.81
N LYS A 10 -27.04 -13.25 -11.69
CA LYS A 10 -27.70 -11.95 -11.63
C LYS A 10 -26.68 -10.84 -11.52
N GLU A 11 -26.82 -9.82 -12.37
CA GLU A 11 -25.96 -8.62 -12.33
C GLU A 11 -26.12 -7.91 -10.98
N THR A 12 -25.00 -7.63 -10.32
CA THR A 12 -24.95 -6.98 -9.01
C THR A 12 -23.63 -6.25 -8.81
N SER A 13 -23.44 -5.60 -7.65
CA SER A 13 -22.16 -4.94 -7.36
C SER A 13 -21.10 -5.93 -6.89
N LEU A 14 -19.83 -5.63 -7.15
CA LEU A 14 -18.71 -6.42 -6.64
C LEU A 14 -18.70 -6.47 -5.12
N LEU A 15 -18.91 -5.32 -4.45
CA LEU A 15 -18.87 -5.26 -2.98
C LEU A 15 -19.96 -6.09 -2.34
N LYS A 16 -21.16 -6.12 -2.95
CA LYS A 16 -22.23 -7.02 -2.50
C LYS A 16 -21.81 -8.49 -2.57
N VAL A 17 -21.25 -8.91 -3.69
CA VAL A 17 -20.78 -10.31 -3.84
C VAL A 17 -19.72 -10.64 -2.80
N LEU A 18 -18.75 -9.75 -2.60
CA LEU A 18 -17.68 -9.94 -1.62
C LEU A 18 -18.24 -10.02 -0.19
N HIS A 19 -19.13 -9.09 0.18
CA HIS A 19 -19.78 -9.08 1.49
C HIS A 19 -20.59 -10.37 1.75
N ASP A 20 -21.42 -10.77 0.81
CA ASP A 20 -22.27 -11.98 0.92
C ASP A 20 -21.43 -13.26 1.06
N ASN A 21 -20.15 -13.21 0.67
CA ASN A 21 -19.18 -14.29 0.81
C ASN A 21 -18.18 -14.10 1.96
N GLY A 22 -18.49 -13.21 2.91
CA GLY A 22 -17.76 -13.06 4.17
C GLY A 22 -16.56 -12.12 4.13
N VAL A 23 -16.36 -11.37 3.03
CA VAL A 23 -15.35 -10.31 3.00
C VAL A 23 -15.86 -9.13 3.82
N ASN A 24 -15.06 -8.70 4.78
CA ASN A 24 -15.40 -7.63 5.72
C ASN A 24 -14.46 -6.44 5.70
N TYR A 25 -13.45 -6.47 4.82
CA TYR A 25 -12.47 -5.41 4.63
C TYR A 25 -12.20 -5.16 3.16
N ILE A 26 -12.13 -3.90 2.77
CA ILE A 26 -11.73 -3.46 1.43
C ILE A 26 -10.46 -2.62 1.52
N ARG A 27 -9.40 -3.02 0.83
CA ARG A 27 -8.18 -2.22 0.67
C ARG A 27 -8.33 -1.33 -0.55
N ILE A 28 -8.20 -0.02 -0.33
CA ILE A 28 -8.33 1.01 -1.36
C ILE A 28 -6.99 1.70 -1.55
N ARG A 29 -6.41 1.62 -2.73
CA ARG A 29 -5.22 2.39 -3.10
C ARG A 29 -5.57 3.84 -3.28
N ILE A 30 -4.71 4.73 -2.77
CA ILE A 30 -4.87 6.17 -2.86
C ILE A 30 -3.64 6.77 -3.54
N TRP A 31 -3.84 7.21 -4.78
CA TRP A 31 -2.88 8.00 -5.53
C TRP A 31 -3.17 9.48 -5.37
N ASN A 32 -2.15 10.33 -5.54
CA ASN A 32 -2.32 11.77 -5.35
C ASN A 32 -3.09 12.41 -6.51
N ASP A 33 -2.59 12.26 -7.74
CA ASP A 33 -3.24 12.78 -8.95
C ASP A 33 -2.84 11.93 -10.17
N PRO A 34 -3.60 10.86 -10.47
CA PRO A 34 -3.27 9.90 -11.52
C PRO A 34 -3.58 10.41 -12.95
N THR A 35 -3.36 11.69 -13.22
CA THR A 35 -3.61 12.29 -14.52
C THR A 35 -2.35 12.89 -15.12
N ASN A 36 -2.28 12.92 -16.46
CA ASN A 36 -1.26 13.64 -17.19
C ASN A 36 -1.60 15.15 -17.29
N GLU A 37 -0.75 15.94 -17.95
CA GLU A 37 -0.95 17.38 -18.14
C GLU A 37 -2.24 17.73 -18.91
N LYS A 38 -2.82 16.78 -19.64
CA LYS A 38 -4.09 16.95 -20.38
C LYS A 38 -5.30 16.54 -19.54
N GLY A 39 -5.12 16.08 -18.29
CA GLY A 39 -6.18 15.57 -17.45
C GLY A 39 -6.63 14.15 -17.81
N GLU A 40 -5.86 13.42 -18.64
CA GLU A 40 -6.14 12.02 -18.97
C GLU A 40 -5.51 11.11 -17.92
N THR A 41 -6.18 10.03 -17.53
CA THR A 41 -5.65 9.05 -16.59
C THR A 41 -4.49 8.25 -17.19
N TYR A 42 -3.53 7.83 -16.36
CA TYR A 42 -2.39 7.02 -16.81
C TYR A 42 -2.73 5.57 -17.20
N GLY A 43 -4.00 5.18 -17.16
CA GLY A 43 -4.44 3.80 -17.33
C GLY A 43 -4.51 3.05 -16.00
N GLY A 44 -5.11 1.87 -15.98
CA GLY A 44 -5.31 1.11 -14.75
C GLY A 44 -6.31 1.74 -13.76
N GLY A 45 -7.14 2.67 -14.24
CA GLY A 45 -8.14 3.38 -13.45
C GLY A 45 -7.60 4.63 -12.74
N ALA A 46 -8.51 5.47 -12.27
CA ALA A 46 -8.21 6.61 -11.42
C ALA A 46 -8.29 6.15 -9.95
N ASN A 47 -7.20 5.68 -9.38
CA ASN A 47 -7.16 5.29 -7.96
C ASN A 47 -6.89 6.53 -7.07
N ASP A 48 -7.55 7.63 -7.37
CA ASP A 48 -7.47 8.86 -6.59
C ASP A 48 -8.46 8.87 -5.41
N VAL A 49 -8.44 9.95 -4.66
CA VAL A 49 -9.34 10.13 -3.52
C VAL A 49 -10.80 10.08 -3.96
N ALA A 50 -11.15 10.67 -5.11
CA ALA A 50 -12.53 10.73 -5.59
C ALA A 50 -13.07 9.32 -5.92
N ALA A 51 -12.30 8.52 -6.66
CA ALA A 51 -12.65 7.13 -6.94
C ALA A 51 -12.74 6.30 -5.66
N GLY A 52 -11.83 6.50 -4.70
CA GLY A 52 -11.86 5.84 -3.41
C GLY A 52 -13.11 6.17 -2.58
N LEU A 53 -13.58 7.40 -2.63
CA LEU A 53 -14.80 7.84 -1.92
C LEU A 53 -16.07 7.15 -2.44
N GLU A 54 -16.16 6.88 -3.75
CA GLU A 54 -17.30 6.14 -4.31
C GLU A 54 -17.33 4.69 -3.80
N ILE A 55 -16.15 4.03 -3.75
CA ILE A 55 -16.03 2.69 -3.16
C ILE A 55 -16.39 2.73 -1.67
N ALA A 56 -15.95 3.75 -0.94
CA ALA A 56 -16.22 3.90 0.48
C ALA A 56 -17.71 4.04 0.80
N LYS A 57 -18.44 4.84 0.01
CA LYS A 57 -19.91 5.00 0.14
C LYS A 57 -20.63 3.68 -0.05
N GLU A 58 -20.19 2.86 -0.99
CA GLU A 58 -20.79 1.55 -1.23
C GLU A 58 -20.42 0.56 -0.11
N ALA A 59 -19.15 0.51 0.32
CA ALA A 59 -18.67 -0.35 1.39
C ALA A 59 -19.42 -0.09 2.72
N ALA A 60 -19.74 1.18 3.01
CA ALA A 60 -20.52 1.57 4.19
C ALA A 60 -21.93 0.97 4.21
N GLN A 61 -22.54 0.67 3.04
CA GLN A 61 -23.86 0.04 2.96
C GLN A 61 -23.85 -1.43 3.44
N TYR A 62 -22.66 -2.04 3.49
CA TYR A 62 -22.45 -3.44 3.88
C TYR A 62 -21.65 -3.57 5.19
N ASP A 63 -21.49 -2.49 5.96
CA ASP A 63 -20.68 -2.46 7.19
C ASP A 63 -19.24 -2.99 6.99
N MET A 64 -18.69 -2.85 5.79
CA MET A 64 -17.32 -3.26 5.48
C MET A 64 -16.34 -2.20 5.96
N LYS A 65 -15.26 -2.64 6.61
CA LYS A 65 -14.16 -1.77 7.00
C LYS A 65 -13.26 -1.44 5.83
N LEU A 66 -12.62 -0.28 5.90
CA LEU A 66 -11.63 0.12 4.92
C LEU A 66 -10.21 0.05 5.46
N LEU A 67 -9.30 -0.39 4.59
CA LEU A 67 -7.87 -0.16 4.67
C LEU A 67 -7.52 0.86 3.59
N LEU A 68 -7.11 2.06 4.00
CA LEU A 68 -6.65 3.10 3.08
C LEU A 68 -5.15 2.92 2.84
N ASP A 69 -4.77 2.67 1.60
CA ASP A 69 -3.40 2.44 1.17
C ASP A 69 -2.82 3.66 0.46
N PHE A 70 -2.04 4.45 1.19
CA PHE A 70 -1.43 5.66 0.65
C PHE A 70 -0.14 5.33 -0.10
N HIS A 71 -0.14 5.51 -1.42
CA HIS A 71 1.05 5.36 -2.25
C HIS A 71 1.99 6.56 -2.16
N TYR A 72 1.47 7.76 -1.83
CA TYR A 72 2.21 9.03 -1.90
C TYR A 72 2.90 9.22 -3.25
N SER A 73 2.19 8.88 -4.30
CA SER A 73 2.60 8.98 -5.69
C SER A 73 1.38 9.26 -6.57
N ASP A 74 1.58 9.78 -7.77
CA ASP A 74 0.49 10.01 -8.72
C ASP A 74 0.07 8.75 -9.45
N PHE A 75 0.87 7.69 -9.35
CA PHE A 75 0.63 6.40 -9.97
C PHE A 75 1.15 5.29 -9.07
N TRP A 76 1.37 4.09 -9.59
CA TRP A 76 1.92 2.98 -8.82
C TRP A 76 3.19 3.38 -8.08
N ALA A 77 3.21 3.13 -6.77
CA ALA A 77 4.40 3.05 -5.96
C ALA A 77 4.69 1.56 -5.73
N ASP A 78 5.86 1.11 -6.12
CA ASP A 78 6.32 -0.27 -6.02
C ASP A 78 7.82 -0.31 -5.66
N PRO A 79 8.43 -1.49 -5.47
CA PRO A 79 9.84 -1.58 -5.08
C PRO A 79 10.82 -0.93 -6.06
N ALA A 80 10.44 -0.76 -7.32
CA ALA A 80 11.29 -0.13 -8.35
C ALA A 80 10.94 1.33 -8.60
N LEU A 81 9.74 1.77 -8.22
CA LEU A 81 9.23 3.10 -8.55
C LEU A 81 8.52 3.74 -7.34
N GLN A 82 9.12 4.79 -6.78
CA GLN A 82 8.61 5.51 -5.60
C GLN A 82 8.68 7.04 -5.86
N LYS A 83 7.87 7.50 -6.83
CA LYS A 83 7.96 8.87 -7.32
C LYS A 83 7.23 9.88 -6.42
N ILE A 84 7.86 11.03 -6.23
CA ILE A 84 7.21 12.19 -5.63
C ILE A 84 6.02 12.62 -6.49
N PRO A 85 4.83 12.88 -5.89
CA PRO A 85 3.71 13.47 -6.62
C PRO A 85 4.10 14.78 -7.30
N LYS A 86 3.61 15.01 -8.52
CA LYS A 86 3.91 16.22 -9.28
C LYS A 86 3.61 17.52 -8.51
N ALA A 87 2.53 17.51 -7.72
CA ALA A 87 2.15 18.66 -6.87
C ALA A 87 3.20 18.99 -5.80
N TRP A 88 4.02 18.02 -5.39
CA TRP A 88 5.06 18.18 -4.35
C TRP A 88 6.47 18.41 -4.94
N GLY A 89 6.61 18.37 -6.26
CA GLY A 89 7.91 18.44 -6.94
C GLY A 89 8.77 19.65 -6.58
N LYS A 90 8.14 20.80 -6.28
CA LYS A 90 8.83 22.02 -5.82
C LYS A 90 9.49 21.86 -4.45
N ASP A 91 8.99 20.96 -3.63
CA ASP A 91 9.42 20.75 -2.24
C ASP A 91 10.41 19.58 -2.10
N LYS A 92 10.78 18.91 -3.20
CA LYS A 92 11.60 17.68 -3.21
C LYS A 92 12.92 17.76 -2.44
N ASN A 93 13.50 18.96 -2.31
CA ASN A 93 14.76 19.20 -1.60
C ASN A 93 14.53 19.75 -0.18
N ASP A 94 13.29 19.93 0.26
CA ASP A 94 12.93 20.43 1.58
C ASP A 94 12.23 19.32 2.38
N THR A 95 13.00 18.65 3.22
CA THR A 95 12.50 17.50 4.00
C THR A 95 11.33 17.89 4.92
N GLU A 96 11.31 19.10 5.48
CA GLU A 96 10.24 19.50 6.39
C GLU A 96 8.94 19.78 5.62
N LYS A 97 9.03 20.41 4.44
CA LYS A 97 7.87 20.57 3.57
C LYS A 97 7.34 19.24 3.06
N MET A 98 8.23 18.30 2.69
CA MET A 98 7.81 16.96 2.29
C MET A 98 7.07 16.23 3.42
N LYS A 99 7.53 16.33 4.68
CA LYS A 99 6.80 15.81 5.85
C LYS A 99 5.42 16.45 5.98
N GLN A 100 5.34 17.77 5.79
CA GLN A 100 4.07 18.48 5.85
C GLN A 100 3.12 18.03 4.75
N ASN A 101 3.61 17.87 3.52
CA ASN A 101 2.82 17.37 2.39
C ASN A 101 2.25 15.97 2.68
N VAL A 102 3.06 15.04 3.23
CA VAL A 102 2.61 13.71 3.64
C VAL A 102 1.54 13.80 4.72
N TYR A 103 1.77 14.60 5.75
CA TYR A 103 0.82 14.78 6.84
C TYR A 103 -0.51 15.37 6.36
N ASP A 104 -0.48 16.45 5.58
CA ASP A 104 -1.68 17.14 5.11
C ASP A 104 -2.49 16.25 4.17
N PHE A 105 -1.85 15.61 3.20
CA PHE A 105 -2.54 14.71 2.27
C PHE A 105 -3.22 13.55 3.00
N THR A 106 -2.53 12.93 3.96
CA THR A 106 -3.08 11.84 4.77
C THR A 106 -4.28 12.31 5.59
N LYS A 107 -4.12 13.44 6.29
CA LYS A 107 -5.16 14.03 7.13
C LYS A 107 -6.41 14.41 6.35
N ASP A 108 -6.23 15.13 5.25
CA ASP A 108 -7.35 15.62 4.43
C ASP A 108 -8.10 14.47 3.75
N THR A 109 -7.37 13.45 3.31
CA THR A 109 -7.96 12.24 2.75
C THR A 109 -8.78 11.50 3.79
N ILE A 110 -8.22 11.21 4.97
CA ILE A 110 -8.96 10.52 6.06
C ILE A 110 -10.25 11.26 6.39
N LYS A 111 -10.21 12.58 6.52
CA LYS A 111 -11.41 13.38 6.80
C LYS A 111 -12.49 13.22 5.74
N LYS A 112 -12.10 13.29 4.45
CA LYS A 112 -13.05 13.08 3.34
C LYS A 112 -13.72 11.71 3.40
N PHE A 113 -12.96 10.66 3.73
CA PHE A 113 -13.52 9.32 3.91
C PHE A 113 -14.47 9.25 5.12
N GLN A 114 -14.15 9.92 6.22
CA GLN A 114 -15.05 10.01 7.38
C GLN A 114 -16.34 10.76 7.05
N GLU A 115 -16.29 11.83 6.25
CA GLU A 115 -17.45 12.62 5.82
C GLU A 115 -18.47 11.79 5.00
N VAL A 116 -18.04 10.75 4.30
CA VAL A 116 -18.92 9.83 3.56
C VAL A 116 -19.33 8.60 4.39
N GLY A 117 -19.01 8.57 5.69
CA GLY A 117 -19.43 7.50 6.60
C GLY A 117 -18.55 6.25 6.56
N ALA A 118 -17.33 6.34 6.03
CA ALA A 118 -16.42 5.20 5.97
C ALA A 118 -15.96 4.73 7.35
N ASP A 119 -16.03 3.42 7.60
CA ASP A 119 -15.42 2.76 8.77
C ASP A 119 -13.95 2.45 8.44
N ILE A 120 -13.04 3.37 8.80
CA ILE A 120 -11.60 3.21 8.56
C ILE A 120 -11.01 2.38 9.68
N GLY A 121 -10.79 1.10 9.41
CA GLY A 121 -10.20 0.18 10.39
C GLY A 121 -8.68 0.10 10.32
N MET A 122 -8.07 0.44 9.17
CA MET A 122 -6.62 0.39 8.98
C MET A 122 -6.16 1.44 7.97
N VAL A 123 -4.96 1.97 8.17
CA VAL A 123 -4.30 2.89 7.23
C VAL A 123 -2.88 2.41 6.97
N GLN A 124 -2.56 2.20 5.71
CA GLN A 124 -1.24 1.86 5.23
C GLN A 124 -0.49 3.13 4.83
N VAL A 125 0.64 3.39 5.46
CA VAL A 125 1.48 4.57 5.22
C VAL A 125 2.64 4.17 4.32
N GLY A 126 2.50 4.41 3.03
CA GLY A 126 3.41 3.98 1.98
C GLY A 126 3.11 2.57 1.46
N ASN A 127 3.27 2.35 0.15
CA ASN A 127 3.10 1.07 -0.50
C ASN A 127 4.45 0.49 -0.93
N GLU A 128 4.71 -0.78 -0.53
CA GLU A 128 5.91 -1.54 -0.91
C GLU A 128 7.24 -0.75 -0.77
N ILE A 129 7.40 -0.08 0.38
CA ILE A 129 8.50 0.84 0.65
C ILE A 129 9.85 0.16 0.92
N THR A 130 10.03 -1.08 0.48
CA THR A 130 11.23 -1.89 0.74
C THR A 130 12.53 -1.20 0.35
N ASN A 131 12.53 -0.52 -0.79
CA ASN A 131 13.72 0.15 -1.28
C ASN A 131 13.73 1.67 -0.97
N GLY A 132 12.67 2.18 -0.34
CA GLY A 132 12.52 3.59 0.02
C GLY A 132 11.17 4.16 -0.38
N MET A 133 11.03 5.48 -0.41
CA MET A 133 9.83 6.21 -0.85
C MET A 133 10.16 7.65 -1.24
N LEU A 134 9.27 8.30 -2.01
CA LEU A 134 9.35 9.73 -2.35
C LEU A 134 10.71 10.11 -2.94
N ASP A 135 11.12 9.42 -4.01
CA ASP A 135 12.40 9.57 -4.73
C ASP A 135 13.67 9.27 -3.89
N ILE A 136 13.54 8.94 -2.60
CA ILE A 136 14.68 8.43 -1.83
C ILE A 136 14.75 6.92 -2.05
N MET A 137 15.47 6.53 -3.09
CA MET A 137 15.60 5.18 -3.61
C MET A 137 17.07 4.85 -3.85
N PRO A 138 17.45 3.55 -3.94
CA PRO A 138 18.78 3.16 -4.36
C PRO A 138 19.04 3.58 -5.81
N ASP A 139 20.26 3.99 -6.09
CA ASP A 139 20.73 4.14 -7.47
C ASP A 139 21.22 2.77 -7.99
N TYR A 140 20.32 2.03 -8.61
CA TYR A 140 20.61 0.70 -9.14
C TYR A 140 21.72 0.69 -10.20
N SER A 141 21.95 1.82 -10.90
CA SER A 141 23.05 1.94 -11.87
C SER A 141 24.42 1.88 -11.20
N LYS A 142 24.48 2.20 -9.91
CA LYS A 142 25.67 2.08 -9.05
C LYS A 142 25.72 0.78 -8.24
N GLY A 143 24.75 -0.11 -8.42
CA GLY A 143 24.63 -1.35 -7.65
C GLY A 143 24.15 -1.14 -6.21
N GLU A 144 23.55 0.02 -5.91
CA GLU A 144 22.95 0.28 -4.61
C GLU A 144 21.71 -0.61 -4.38
N THR A 145 21.33 -0.79 -3.12
CA THR A 145 20.24 -1.66 -2.67
C THR A 145 19.45 -0.95 -1.55
N TYR A 146 18.42 -1.62 -1.01
CA TYR A 146 17.69 -1.13 0.16
C TYR A 146 18.62 -0.74 1.35
N LYS A 147 19.85 -1.26 1.40
CA LYS A 147 20.83 -0.91 2.44
C LYS A 147 21.34 0.52 2.30
N ASP A 148 21.37 1.04 1.08
CA ASP A 148 21.79 2.41 0.82
C ASP A 148 20.69 3.43 1.14
N THR A 149 19.48 2.95 1.32
CA THR A 149 18.34 3.73 1.84
C THR A 149 18.14 3.50 3.33
N TRP A 150 17.68 2.31 3.73
CA TRP A 150 17.35 2.01 5.13
C TRP A 150 18.57 1.78 6.03
N GLY A 151 19.68 1.26 5.48
CA GLY A 151 20.95 1.10 6.18
C GLY A 151 21.78 2.39 6.23
N ASN A 152 21.48 3.39 5.42
CA ASN A 152 22.09 4.70 5.46
C ASN A 152 21.39 5.57 6.52
N ALA A 153 22.06 5.93 7.59
CA ALA A 153 21.48 6.64 8.73
C ALA A 153 20.79 7.97 8.34
N LYS A 154 21.34 8.71 7.37
CA LYS A 154 20.74 9.97 6.88
C LYS A 154 19.44 9.70 6.13
N ASN A 155 19.47 8.78 5.17
CA ASN A 155 18.29 8.43 4.37
C ASN A 155 17.21 7.81 5.23
N ALA A 156 17.56 6.85 6.10
CA ALA A 156 16.63 6.22 7.03
C ALA A 156 15.94 7.26 7.95
N LYS A 157 16.68 8.25 8.47
CA LYS A 157 16.11 9.32 9.28
C LYS A 157 15.08 10.17 8.52
N ILE A 158 15.35 10.47 7.25
CA ILE A 158 14.42 11.23 6.39
C ILE A 158 13.18 10.39 6.10
N LEU A 159 13.36 9.15 5.63
CA LEU A 159 12.27 8.21 5.32
C LEU A 159 11.38 7.97 6.53
N CYS A 160 11.97 7.68 7.69
CA CYS A 160 11.21 7.53 8.95
C CYS A 160 10.51 8.83 9.36
N GLY A 161 11.04 9.99 8.98
CA GLY A 161 10.39 11.28 9.15
C GLY A 161 9.09 11.38 8.34
N TYR A 162 9.09 10.92 7.10
CA TYR A 162 7.89 10.86 6.25
C TYR A 162 6.85 9.88 6.81
N LEU A 163 7.29 8.67 7.19
CA LEU A 163 6.40 7.69 7.82
C LEU A 163 5.74 8.28 9.08
N LYS A 164 6.53 8.89 9.97
CA LYS A 164 5.99 9.50 11.20
C LYS A 164 5.00 10.63 10.92
N ALA A 165 5.20 11.39 9.86
CA ALA A 165 4.27 12.46 9.47
C ALA A 165 2.90 11.87 9.05
N GLY A 166 2.88 10.84 8.20
CA GLY A 166 1.65 10.13 7.83
C GLY A 166 0.99 9.47 9.04
N ILE A 167 1.76 8.76 9.85
CA ILE A 167 1.29 8.09 11.07
C ILE A 167 0.65 9.10 12.04
N LYS A 168 1.27 10.25 12.23
CA LYS A 168 0.73 11.32 13.07
C LYS A 168 -0.66 11.76 12.59
N ALA A 169 -0.84 11.95 11.29
CA ALA A 169 -2.15 12.30 10.74
C ALA A 169 -3.19 11.20 11.00
N VAL A 170 -2.81 9.91 10.85
CA VAL A 170 -3.69 8.77 11.17
C VAL A 170 -4.11 8.80 12.64
N ARG A 171 -3.14 8.88 13.56
CA ARG A 171 -3.40 8.87 15.02
C ARG A 171 -4.28 10.03 15.46
N GLU A 172 -4.15 11.21 14.83
CA GLU A 172 -4.98 12.37 15.13
C GLU A 172 -6.40 12.26 14.57
N CYS A 173 -6.58 11.74 13.36
CA CYS A 173 -7.88 11.74 12.69
C CYS A 173 -8.70 10.47 12.98
N THR A 174 -8.04 9.33 13.14
CA THR A 174 -8.70 8.04 13.37
C THR A 174 -7.88 7.19 14.36
N PRO A 175 -7.86 7.55 15.66
CA PRO A 175 -6.96 6.94 16.66
C PRO A 175 -7.24 5.45 16.92
N LYS A 176 -8.39 4.94 16.47
CA LYS A 176 -8.74 3.51 16.59
C LYS A 176 -8.27 2.69 15.40
N ALA A 177 -7.93 3.30 14.28
CA ALA A 177 -7.44 2.60 13.10
C ALA A 177 -6.04 2.06 13.35
N LEU A 178 -5.78 0.86 12.86
CA LEU A 178 -4.45 0.27 12.87
C LEU A 178 -3.56 0.95 11.82
N VAL A 179 -2.32 1.22 12.18
CA VAL A 179 -1.31 1.73 11.24
C VAL A 179 -0.50 0.58 10.69
N THR A 180 -0.42 0.50 9.37
CA THR A 180 0.33 -0.53 8.66
C THR A 180 1.50 0.06 7.91
N LEU A 181 2.66 -0.61 7.96
CA LEU A 181 3.78 -0.40 7.05
C LEU A 181 3.96 -1.63 6.18
N HIS A 182 4.20 -1.44 4.88
CA HIS A 182 4.14 -2.49 3.88
C HIS A 182 5.45 -2.61 3.10
N LEU A 183 6.01 -3.82 3.08
CA LEU A 183 7.15 -4.21 2.24
C LEU A 183 6.71 -5.27 1.22
N GLU A 184 7.30 -5.26 0.02
CA GLU A 184 7.08 -6.32 -0.97
C GLU A 184 7.73 -7.65 -0.57
N SER A 185 8.68 -7.60 0.34
CA SER A 185 9.59 -8.70 0.61
C SER A 185 9.08 -9.66 1.68
N MET A 186 9.39 -10.94 1.48
CA MET A 186 9.32 -11.99 2.49
C MET A 186 10.71 -12.47 2.96
N GLY A 187 11.77 -11.76 2.56
CA GLY A 187 13.14 -12.05 3.00
C GLY A 187 13.36 -11.65 4.46
N TYR A 188 13.45 -12.62 5.37
CA TYR A 188 13.58 -12.40 6.81
C TYR A 188 14.67 -11.37 7.16
N GLY A 189 15.88 -11.52 6.59
CA GLY A 189 17.00 -10.61 6.85
C GLY A 189 16.69 -9.17 6.43
N LYS A 190 16.18 -8.99 5.19
CA LYS A 190 15.79 -7.70 4.65
C LYS A 190 14.71 -7.04 5.50
N CYS A 191 13.63 -7.74 5.79
CA CYS A 191 12.56 -7.23 6.63
C CYS A 191 13.06 -6.84 8.03
N SER A 192 13.89 -7.69 8.65
CA SER A 192 14.46 -7.43 9.97
C SER A 192 15.34 -6.18 9.98
N GLU A 193 16.20 -5.99 8.98
CA GLU A 193 17.07 -4.81 8.87
C GLU A 193 16.25 -3.52 8.71
N ILE A 194 15.22 -3.53 7.87
CA ILE A 194 14.34 -2.38 7.66
C ILE A 194 13.53 -2.06 8.93
N MET A 195 12.94 -3.07 9.57
CA MET A 195 12.22 -2.89 10.83
C MET A 195 13.14 -2.34 11.94
N ASN A 196 14.42 -2.76 11.98
CA ASN A 196 15.41 -2.17 12.90
C ASN A 196 15.60 -0.67 12.64
N ALA A 197 15.66 -0.25 11.36
CA ALA A 197 15.76 1.17 11.03
C ALA A 197 14.52 1.96 11.49
N TRP A 198 13.32 1.39 11.35
CA TRP A 198 12.08 2.00 11.85
C TRP A 198 12.08 2.15 13.37
N GLU A 199 12.45 1.09 14.10
CA GLU A 199 12.52 1.09 15.57
C GLU A 199 13.55 2.10 16.10
N GLN A 200 14.76 2.11 15.52
CA GLN A 200 15.82 3.06 15.90
C GLN A 200 15.42 4.51 15.68
N ASN A 201 14.53 4.78 14.74
CA ASN A 201 14.01 6.12 14.45
C ASN A 201 12.64 6.41 15.11
N GLY A 202 12.15 5.52 15.97
CA GLY A 202 10.92 5.71 16.73
C GLY A 202 9.67 5.77 15.85
N VAL A 203 9.57 4.90 14.84
CA VAL A 203 8.36 4.77 14.01
C VAL A 203 7.34 3.91 14.75
N ASP A 204 6.16 4.47 15.04
CA ASP A 204 5.06 3.83 15.75
C ASP A 204 4.03 3.26 14.76
N TYR A 205 3.98 1.93 14.63
CA TYR A 205 3.02 1.23 13.77
C TYR A 205 2.48 -0.02 14.48
N ASP A 206 1.37 -0.56 14.00
CA ASP A 206 0.68 -1.69 14.62
C ASP A 206 0.86 -2.99 13.83
N VAL A 207 0.84 -2.89 12.50
CA VAL A 207 0.82 -4.04 11.59
C VAL A 207 2.02 -3.98 10.65
N PHE A 208 2.75 -5.08 10.59
CA PHE A 208 3.73 -5.31 9.53
C PHE A 208 3.03 -6.00 8.36
N GLY A 209 3.03 -5.36 7.20
CA GLY A 209 2.45 -5.88 5.96
C GLY A 209 3.51 -6.39 5.00
N SER A 210 3.22 -7.48 4.30
CA SER A 210 4.04 -7.92 3.18
C SER A 210 3.22 -8.33 1.98
N SER A 211 3.77 -8.18 0.77
CA SER A 211 3.23 -8.82 -0.43
C SER A 211 3.63 -10.30 -0.44
N PHE A 212 2.73 -11.13 -0.90
CA PHE A 212 3.01 -12.53 -1.21
C PHE A 212 2.43 -12.89 -2.57
N TYR A 213 3.30 -13.06 -3.54
CA TYR A 213 2.94 -13.58 -4.86
C TYR A 213 3.69 -14.90 -5.07
N GLN A 214 2.97 -16.02 -5.07
CA GLN A 214 3.58 -17.34 -5.18
C GLN A 214 4.47 -17.46 -6.41
N PHE A 215 4.12 -16.78 -7.49
CA PHE A 215 4.90 -16.72 -8.72
C PHE A 215 6.36 -16.31 -8.47
N TRP A 216 6.61 -15.28 -7.63
CA TRP A 216 7.96 -14.79 -7.36
C TRP A 216 8.57 -15.32 -6.06
N GLN A 217 7.75 -15.66 -5.08
CA GLN A 217 8.21 -15.84 -3.70
C GLN A 217 8.02 -17.26 -3.18
N GLY A 218 7.34 -18.13 -3.92
CA GLY A 218 7.08 -19.49 -3.48
C GLY A 218 7.04 -20.50 -4.60
N ASN A 219 7.99 -21.43 -4.60
CA ASN A 219 8.01 -22.54 -5.55
C ASN A 219 7.14 -23.73 -5.12
N SER A 220 6.59 -23.71 -3.91
CA SER A 220 5.63 -24.69 -3.40
C SER A 220 4.82 -24.08 -2.24
N SER A 221 3.59 -24.57 -2.03
CA SER A 221 2.75 -24.13 -0.92
C SER A 221 3.39 -24.36 0.44
N LYS A 222 4.17 -25.42 0.62
CA LYS A 222 4.92 -25.69 1.85
C LYS A 222 6.00 -24.63 2.11
N ASN A 223 6.77 -24.25 1.09
CA ASN A 223 7.81 -23.23 1.21
C ASN A 223 7.19 -21.84 1.41
N ALA A 224 6.10 -21.55 0.72
CA ALA A 224 5.32 -20.33 0.91
C ALA A 224 4.84 -20.17 2.36
N LEU A 225 4.18 -21.20 2.89
CA LEU A 225 3.69 -21.19 4.27
C LEU A 225 4.85 -21.00 5.28
N ALA A 226 5.95 -21.72 5.10
CA ALA A 226 7.13 -21.57 5.97
C ALA A 226 7.75 -20.17 5.90
N GLY A 227 7.74 -19.54 4.72
CA GLY A 227 8.16 -18.16 4.52
C GLY A 227 7.26 -17.18 5.29
N LEU A 228 5.95 -17.28 5.07
CA LEU A 228 4.95 -16.45 5.76
C LEU A 228 5.04 -16.59 7.27
N GLN A 229 5.18 -17.81 7.80
CA GLN A 229 5.35 -18.07 9.24
C GLN A 229 6.62 -17.41 9.81
N LYS A 230 7.72 -17.40 9.07
CA LYS A 230 8.95 -16.72 9.49
C LYS A 230 8.74 -15.20 9.62
N ILE A 231 8.05 -14.60 8.68
CA ILE A 231 7.77 -13.16 8.69
C ILE A 231 6.74 -12.83 9.78
N GLU A 232 5.71 -13.64 9.97
CA GLU A 232 4.78 -13.49 11.08
C GLU A 232 5.50 -13.55 12.43
N ASN A 233 6.38 -14.53 12.62
CA ASN A 233 7.17 -14.65 13.84
C ASN A 233 8.10 -13.44 14.06
N LEU A 234 8.68 -12.90 12.99
CA LEU A 234 9.47 -11.67 13.04
C LEU A 234 8.62 -10.49 13.54
N ALA A 235 7.43 -10.29 12.97
CA ALA A 235 6.51 -9.24 13.41
C ALA A 235 6.09 -9.43 14.88
N LYS A 236 5.67 -10.63 15.24
CA LYS A 236 5.27 -10.97 16.62
C LYS A 236 6.39 -10.77 17.64
N SER A 237 7.64 -11.10 17.30
CA SER A 237 8.80 -10.88 18.17
C SER A 237 9.06 -9.41 18.49
N ARG A 238 8.50 -8.50 17.69
CA ARG A 238 8.56 -7.04 17.85
C ARG A 238 7.25 -6.44 18.37
N GLY A 239 6.32 -7.30 18.83
CA GLY A 239 5.01 -6.86 19.33
C GLY A 239 4.10 -6.31 18.24
N LYS A 240 4.30 -6.70 16.97
CA LYS A 240 3.49 -6.26 15.82
C LYS A 240 2.58 -7.37 15.33
N MET A 241 1.41 -6.99 14.81
CA MET A 241 0.59 -7.89 14.02
C MET A 241 1.22 -8.09 12.64
N TYR A 242 0.81 -9.15 11.95
CA TYR A 242 1.24 -9.43 10.59
C TYR A 242 0.03 -9.58 9.67
N ALA A 243 0.14 -9.06 8.46
CA ALA A 243 -0.84 -9.25 7.42
C ALA A 243 -0.19 -9.40 6.04
N VAL A 244 -0.77 -10.25 5.19
CA VAL A 244 -0.47 -10.26 3.76
C VAL A 244 -1.33 -9.17 3.11
N MET A 245 -0.69 -8.14 2.58
CA MET A 245 -1.36 -6.97 1.99
C MET A 245 -1.74 -7.19 0.54
N GLU A 246 -0.94 -7.97 -0.17
CA GLU A 246 -1.15 -8.26 -1.58
C GLU A 246 -0.85 -9.71 -1.88
N THR A 247 -1.73 -10.32 -2.66
CA THR A 247 -1.51 -11.65 -3.24
C THR A 247 -2.38 -11.82 -4.47
N SER A 248 -1.93 -12.61 -5.41
CA SER A 248 -2.77 -13.07 -6.51
C SER A 248 -2.27 -14.38 -7.07
N TRP A 249 -3.15 -15.08 -7.77
CA TRP A 249 -2.85 -16.24 -8.57
C TRP A 249 -3.79 -16.30 -9.75
N LEU A 250 -3.28 -16.68 -10.89
CA LEU A 250 -4.08 -16.82 -12.11
C LEU A 250 -4.96 -18.07 -12.03
N ASN A 251 -6.22 -17.95 -12.41
CA ASN A 251 -7.10 -19.11 -12.64
C ASN A 251 -6.97 -19.64 -14.08
N SER A 252 -6.40 -18.86 -14.99
CA SER A 252 -6.23 -19.17 -16.41
C SER A 252 -5.07 -18.36 -16.97
N LEU A 253 -4.36 -18.93 -17.96
CA LEU A 253 -3.34 -18.22 -18.75
C LEU A 253 -3.94 -17.52 -19.97
N LYS A 254 -5.27 -17.55 -20.13
CA LYS A 254 -5.93 -16.86 -21.24
C LYS A 254 -6.05 -15.39 -20.91
N ASP A 255 -5.60 -14.56 -21.84
CA ASP A 255 -5.90 -13.13 -21.81
C ASP A 255 -7.40 -12.94 -22.07
N ALA A 256 -8.12 -12.47 -21.06
CA ALA A 256 -9.56 -12.28 -21.12
C ALA A 256 -9.97 -10.84 -21.43
N ASP A 257 -9.05 -9.88 -21.24
CA ASP A 257 -9.35 -8.46 -21.35
C ASP A 257 -8.44 -7.69 -22.33
N GLY A 258 -7.44 -8.37 -22.93
CA GLY A 258 -6.50 -7.75 -23.88
C GLY A 258 -5.49 -6.81 -23.20
N THR A 259 -5.37 -6.87 -21.87
CA THR A 259 -4.44 -6.03 -21.12
C THR A 259 -3.36 -6.88 -20.48
N PRO A 260 -2.06 -6.63 -20.76
CA PRO A 260 -0.98 -7.38 -20.16
C PRO A 260 -1.02 -7.30 -18.64
N ASN A 261 -1.05 -8.45 -17.98
CA ASN A 261 -0.97 -8.55 -16.53
C ASN A 261 0.45 -8.85 -16.07
N VAL A 262 0.81 -8.40 -14.87
CA VAL A 262 2.16 -8.61 -14.31
C VAL A 262 2.45 -10.09 -14.08
N ILE A 263 1.42 -10.87 -13.73
CA ILE A 263 1.46 -12.33 -13.65
C ILE A 263 0.56 -12.82 -14.78
N GLY A 264 1.09 -12.98 -15.96
CA GLY A 264 0.17 -13.08 -17.03
C GLY A 264 0.43 -14.14 -18.04
N GLU A 265 -0.35 -13.96 -19.01
CA GLU A 265 -0.33 -14.61 -20.28
C GLU A 265 1.11 -14.63 -20.80
N GLY A 266 1.69 -15.83 -20.87
CA GLY A 266 3.05 -16.01 -21.39
C GLY A 266 4.15 -16.27 -20.35
N HIS A 267 3.81 -16.51 -19.10
CA HIS A 267 4.73 -17.04 -18.07
C HIS A 267 4.56 -18.54 -17.86
#